data_d00bf181d8da5341ce175c60f93fe12f
#
_entry.id   d00bf181d8da5341ce175c60f93fe12f
#
_cell.length_a   1.000
_cell.length_b   1.000
_cell.length_c   1.000
_cell.angle_alpha   90.00
_cell.angle_beta   90.00
_cell.angle_gamma   90.00
#
_symmetry.space_group_name_H-M   'P 1'
#
loop_
_entity.id
_entity.type
_entity.pdbx_description
1 polymer ?
#
loop_
_entity_poly.entity_id
_entity_poly.type
_entity_poly.pdbx_seq_one_letter_code
_entity_poly.pdbx_strand_id
1 'polypeptide(L)'
;MARGNATSTSKSFPTASSKWLQRSALPVSVLQFLAMANLGVYIQVPFCQTRCTYCNFHTGVVSSDRFAPYTEAVCQEIRKHRELLRAAGVHWTKGFDWEALQEKWVAHDSVDTIYIGGGTPSLLLPELLTSMIHALRETLFCVLEEVTLEADPETIDVEKAVHWLVAGINRISFGTQSFVDEELQAAGRMHRRADIYRSVKVLRDVGIRNISFDLIAGLPKQTRESWRQSLDELIGLSPEHVSIYMMEIDEDSRLGLEVLRDGPRYSARELPSEESMVEFYETAQTLLNSAGYRQYEISNWAKPGFESRHNLKYWRREPYLGFGAGAHSFSGTQRWANIHDAASYVAAIAGGQVAEAGVERVTRDAALEEELFLGLRQLAGIDLRRIEREYGVALQAKVDRLSSAGMLEREGEVVRVPAGKMSVSNEVFVELLRDLIPLQPSQATERRGHDELHRGKGQSAGGS
;
A
#
# COMPACT_ATOMS: atom_id res chain seq x y z
N MET A 1 57.88 7.72 58.43
CA MET A 1 57.21 7.33 59.69
C MET A 1 55.77 7.77 59.61
N ALA A 2 54.88 6.97 60.15
CA ALA A 2 53.44 7.13 60.29
C ALA A 2 52.56 6.57 59.12
N ARG A 3 52.09 5.37 59.37
CA ARG A 3 51.03 4.67 58.68
C ARG A 3 49.67 5.21 59.19
N GLY A 4 48.77 5.54 58.32
CA GLY A 4 47.40 5.85 58.67
C GLY A 4 46.49 4.79 58.07
N ASN A 5 45.81 4.01 58.92
CA ASN A 5 44.79 3.02 58.58
C ASN A 5 43.48 3.72 58.07
N ALA A 6 43.03 3.34 56.96
CA ALA A 6 41.66 3.66 56.50
C ALA A 6 40.79 2.41 56.67
N THR A 7 39.86 2.45 57.60
CA THR A 7 38.81 1.46 57.85
C THR A 7 37.70 1.56 56.75
N SER A 8 37.47 0.46 55.98
CA SER A 8 36.40 0.30 55.09
C SER A 8 35.11 -0.06 55.82
N THR A 9 34.11 0.79 55.79
CA THR A 9 32.73 0.47 56.20
C THR A 9 31.93 0.01 55.01
N SER A 10 31.70 -1.30 54.93
CA SER A 10 30.74 -1.92 54.02
C SER A 10 29.32 -1.60 54.45
N LYS A 11 28.61 -0.79 53.66
CA LYS A 11 27.15 -0.64 53.78
C LYS A 11 26.47 -1.78 52.98
N SER A 12 25.86 -2.70 53.73
CA SER A 12 24.98 -3.74 53.23
C SER A 12 23.66 -3.11 52.68
N PHE A 13 23.36 -3.35 51.43
CA PHE A 13 22.03 -3.05 50.83
C PHE A 13 21.02 -4.10 51.31
N PRO A 14 19.77 -3.71 51.63
CA PRO A 14 18.74 -4.67 52.03
C PRO A 14 18.28 -5.45 50.82
N THR A 15 18.20 -6.78 50.95
CA THR A 15 17.57 -7.71 49.99
C THR A 15 16.10 -7.39 49.85
N ALA A 16 15.69 -7.01 48.66
CA ALA A 16 14.29 -6.82 48.31
C ALA A 16 13.55 -8.16 48.35
N SER A 17 12.57 -8.24 49.24
CA SER A 17 11.70 -9.40 49.43
C SER A 17 10.83 -9.65 48.18
N SER A 18 10.77 -10.92 47.77
CA SER A 18 10.00 -11.52 46.69
C SER A 18 8.46 -11.47 46.89
N LYS A 19 7.86 -10.28 46.97
CA LYS A 19 6.40 -10.07 47.12
C LYS A 19 5.73 -9.32 46.01
N TRP A 20 6.31 -9.20 44.81
CA TRP A 20 5.75 -8.47 43.69
C TRP A 20 5.38 -9.37 42.48
N LEU A 21 4.92 -10.60 42.72
CA LEU A 21 4.30 -11.45 41.68
C LEU A 21 2.88 -11.88 42.11
N GLN A 22 2.08 -10.90 42.54
CA GLN A 22 0.65 -11.03 42.42
C GLN A 22 0.30 -10.47 41.03
N ARG A 23 -0.12 -11.34 40.10
CA ARG A 23 -0.76 -10.97 38.84
C ARG A 23 -2.02 -10.16 39.19
N SER A 24 -1.88 -8.84 39.31
CA SER A 24 -3.01 -7.94 39.25
C SER A 24 -3.55 -8.07 37.83
N ALA A 25 -4.77 -8.58 37.70
CA ALA A 25 -5.55 -8.50 36.49
C ALA A 25 -5.49 -7.04 36.01
N LEU A 26 -5.04 -6.79 34.79
CA LEU A 26 -5.07 -5.46 34.21
C LEU A 26 -6.50 -4.91 34.33
N PRO A 27 -6.68 -3.65 34.72
CA PRO A 27 -8.02 -3.07 34.83
C PRO A 27 -8.75 -3.22 33.50
N VAL A 28 -10.05 -3.45 33.56
CA VAL A 28 -10.93 -3.66 32.39
C VAL A 28 -10.76 -2.56 31.34
N SER A 29 -10.42 -1.34 31.76
CA SER A 29 -10.05 -0.21 30.90
C SER A 29 -8.81 -0.47 30.04
N VAL A 30 -7.81 -1.23 30.51
CA VAL A 30 -6.61 -1.59 29.75
C VAL A 30 -6.91 -2.73 28.76
N LEU A 31 -7.79 -3.66 29.12
CA LEU A 31 -8.26 -4.70 28.20
C LEU A 31 -9.18 -4.11 27.11
N GLN A 32 -9.95 -3.08 27.40
CA GLN A 32 -10.70 -2.32 26.38
C GLN A 32 -9.79 -1.52 25.46
N PHE A 33 -8.65 -1.00 25.95
CA PHE A 33 -7.62 -0.34 25.14
C PHE A 33 -6.98 -1.30 24.11
N LEU A 34 -6.88 -2.60 24.42
CA LEU A 34 -6.35 -3.63 23.52
C LEU A 34 -7.35 -4.11 22.46
N ALA A 35 -8.61 -3.70 22.57
CA ALA A 35 -9.69 -4.05 21.62
C ALA A 35 -10.05 -2.87 20.68
N MET A 36 -9.22 -1.81 20.63
CA MET A 36 -9.43 -0.68 19.74
C MET A 36 -9.25 -1.11 18.28
N ALA A 37 -10.17 -0.75 17.42
CA ALA A 37 -10.01 -0.96 15.99
C ALA A 37 -8.86 -0.05 15.49
N ASN A 38 -7.84 -0.64 14.90
CA ASN A 38 -6.70 0.09 14.38
C ASN A 38 -7.07 0.70 13.01
N LEU A 39 -7.01 2.03 12.91
CA LEU A 39 -7.37 2.78 11.71
C LEU A 39 -6.11 3.13 10.89
N GLY A 40 -6.13 2.82 9.60
CA GLY A 40 -5.11 3.29 8.66
C GLY A 40 -5.43 4.71 8.15
N VAL A 41 -4.41 5.52 7.93
CA VAL A 41 -4.55 6.80 7.23
C VAL A 41 -3.65 6.81 6.01
N TYR A 42 -4.22 7.07 4.83
CA TYR A 42 -3.51 7.30 3.59
C TYR A 42 -3.56 8.78 3.22
N ILE A 43 -2.41 9.36 2.87
CA ILE A 43 -2.32 10.74 2.36
C ILE A 43 -1.82 10.68 0.93
N GLN A 44 -2.65 11.10 -0.01
CA GLN A 44 -2.30 11.21 -1.42
C GLN A 44 -1.51 12.50 -1.66
N VAL A 45 -0.36 12.38 -2.30
CA VAL A 45 0.43 13.49 -2.85
C VAL A 45 0.57 13.27 -4.36
N PRO A 46 -0.24 13.95 -5.20
CA PRO A 46 -0.34 13.62 -6.63
C PRO A 46 0.76 14.25 -7.50
N PHE A 47 1.92 14.59 -6.93
CA PHE A 47 2.97 15.32 -7.61
C PHE A 47 4.16 14.43 -7.95
N CYS A 48 4.64 14.55 -9.18
CA CYS A 48 5.86 13.89 -9.67
C CYS A 48 6.80 14.92 -10.30
N GLN A 49 8.10 14.63 -10.28
CA GLN A 49 9.08 15.43 -11.02
C GLN A 49 9.02 15.14 -12.52
N THR A 50 8.80 13.86 -12.87
CA THR A 50 8.55 13.38 -14.24
C THR A 50 7.45 12.34 -14.23
N ARG A 51 6.83 12.07 -15.37
CA ARG A 51 5.89 10.97 -15.51
C ARG A 51 6.64 9.76 -16.06
N CYS A 52 6.70 8.66 -15.31
CA CYS A 52 7.24 7.38 -15.78
C CYS A 52 6.47 6.88 -17.00
N THR A 53 7.14 6.11 -17.88
CA THR A 53 6.55 5.68 -19.18
C THR A 53 5.37 4.72 -18.99
N TYR A 54 5.40 3.92 -17.95
CA TYR A 54 4.42 2.89 -17.61
C TYR A 54 3.32 3.35 -16.64
N CYS A 55 3.47 4.56 -16.05
CA CYS A 55 2.62 5.01 -14.94
C CYS A 55 1.23 5.38 -15.41
N ASN A 56 0.21 4.79 -14.77
CA ASN A 56 -1.21 5.08 -14.92
C ASN A 56 -1.82 5.78 -13.69
N PHE A 57 -1.03 6.07 -12.66
CA PHE A 57 -1.53 6.77 -11.48
C PHE A 57 -2.00 8.19 -11.80
N HIS A 58 -3.01 8.66 -11.06
CA HIS A 58 -3.51 10.04 -11.11
C HIS A 58 -2.51 11.01 -10.49
N THR A 59 -1.39 11.20 -11.20
CA THR A 59 -0.31 12.08 -10.79
C THR A 59 0.03 13.06 -11.89
N GLY A 60 0.59 14.21 -11.52
CA GLY A 60 0.93 15.27 -12.46
C GLY A 60 2.28 15.92 -12.15
N VAL A 61 2.94 16.37 -13.23
CA VAL A 61 4.10 17.23 -13.11
C VAL A 61 3.61 18.67 -12.99
N VAL A 62 3.83 19.29 -11.84
CA VAL A 62 3.40 20.65 -11.55
C VAL A 62 4.54 21.47 -10.96
N SER A 63 4.42 22.78 -11.01
CA SER A 63 5.36 23.69 -10.37
C SER A 63 5.26 23.59 -8.85
N SER A 64 6.38 23.74 -8.14
CA SER A 64 6.50 23.62 -6.68
C SER A 64 5.68 24.65 -5.91
N ASP A 65 5.25 25.75 -6.53
CA ASP A 65 4.33 26.74 -5.94
C ASP A 65 2.94 26.14 -5.64
N ARG A 66 2.59 24.99 -6.23
CA ARG A 66 1.36 24.24 -5.94
C ARG A 66 1.44 23.37 -4.68
N PHE A 67 2.62 23.08 -4.19
CA PHE A 67 2.80 22.15 -3.06
C PHE A 67 2.20 22.70 -1.75
N ALA A 68 2.52 23.93 -1.39
CA ALA A 68 2.02 24.52 -0.13
C ALA A 68 0.50 24.72 -0.12
N PRO A 69 -0.15 25.29 -1.16
CA PRO A 69 -1.62 25.37 -1.20
C PRO A 69 -2.31 24.01 -1.14
N TYR A 70 -1.75 22.99 -1.79
CA TYR A 70 -2.27 21.64 -1.74
C TYR A 70 -2.16 21.04 -0.32
N THR A 71 -0.99 21.15 0.30
CA THR A 71 -0.76 20.67 1.67
C THR A 71 -1.71 21.36 2.67
N GLU A 72 -1.92 22.67 2.53
CA GLU A 72 -2.87 23.40 3.36
C GLU A 72 -4.30 22.87 3.20
N ALA A 73 -4.72 22.57 1.95
CA ALA A 73 -6.02 21.96 1.69
C ALA A 73 -6.13 20.58 2.36
N VAL A 74 -5.11 19.74 2.27
CA VAL A 74 -5.07 18.42 2.97
C VAL A 74 -5.18 18.61 4.48
N CYS A 75 -4.44 19.55 5.06
CA CYS A 75 -4.51 19.85 6.49
C CYS A 75 -5.92 20.33 6.91
N GLN A 76 -6.57 21.16 6.09
CA GLN A 76 -7.95 21.60 6.34
C GLN A 76 -8.96 20.45 6.23
N GLU A 77 -8.82 19.57 5.23
CA GLU A 77 -9.64 18.37 5.11
C GLU A 77 -9.50 17.50 6.37
N ILE A 78 -8.29 17.23 6.82
CA ILE A 78 -8.01 16.45 8.04
C ILE A 78 -8.71 17.09 9.24
N ARG A 79 -8.57 18.39 9.46
CA ARG A 79 -9.18 19.09 10.60
C ARG A 79 -10.71 19.11 10.56
N LYS A 80 -11.29 19.11 9.36
CA LYS A 80 -12.75 19.17 9.14
C LYS A 80 -13.38 17.82 8.77
N HIS A 81 -12.60 16.72 8.72
CA HIS A 81 -13.06 15.44 8.17
C HIS A 81 -14.40 14.97 8.77
N ARG A 82 -14.63 15.20 10.07
CA ARG A 82 -15.90 14.80 10.74
C ARG A 82 -17.11 15.55 10.19
N GLU A 83 -16.96 16.86 9.95
CA GLU A 83 -18.01 17.70 9.37
C GLU A 83 -18.26 17.30 7.92
N LEU A 84 -17.19 17.09 7.17
CA LEU A 84 -17.23 16.70 5.76
C LEU A 84 -17.91 15.33 5.59
N LEU A 85 -17.53 14.32 6.37
CA LEU A 85 -18.16 13.00 6.33
C LEU A 85 -19.65 13.02 6.66
N ARG A 86 -20.06 13.83 7.66
CA ARG A 86 -21.49 14.01 7.97
C ARG A 86 -22.25 14.66 6.81
N ALA A 87 -21.68 15.68 6.19
CA ALA A 87 -22.28 16.34 5.03
C ALA A 87 -22.44 15.39 3.85
N ALA A 88 -21.50 14.44 3.67
CA ALA A 88 -21.53 13.40 2.65
C ALA A 88 -22.47 12.23 2.99
N GLY A 89 -23.08 12.20 4.16
CA GLY A 89 -23.94 11.09 4.59
C GLY A 89 -23.18 9.80 4.91
N VAL A 90 -21.87 9.90 5.17
CA VAL A 90 -21.05 8.77 5.58
C VAL A 90 -21.31 8.42 7.02
N HIS A 91 -21.74 7.20 7.26
CA HIS A 91 -21.94 6.65 8.60
C HIS A 91 -20.83 5.65 8.94
N TRP A 92 -20.05 5.97 9.96
CA TRP A 92 -18.98 5.11 10.45
C TRP A 92 -19.57 4.00 11.32
N THR A 93 -19.53 2.74 10.89
CA THR A 93 -20.31 1.64 11.48
C THR A 93 -19.58 0.75 12.48
N LYS A 94 -18.26 0.88 12.62
CA LYS A 94 -17.50 0.14 13.64
C LYS A 94 -16.93 1.12 14.67
N GLY A 95 -17.63 1.24 15.82
CA GLY A 95 -17.13 2.01 16.96
C GLY A 95 -17.39 3.52 16.93
N PHE A 96 -17.88 4.07 15.83
CA PHE A 96 -18.22 5.47 15.69
C PHE A 96 -19.74 5.67 15.75
N ASP A 97 -20.27 5.78 16.96
CA ASP A 97 -21.59 6.40 17.18
C ASP A 97 -21.36 7.90 17.36
N TRP A 98 -21.60 8.66 16.30
CA TRP A 98 -21.43 10.12 16.31
C TRP A 98 -22.36 10.82 17.29
N GLU A 99 -23.50 10.25 17.64
CA GLU A 99 -24.45 10.81 18.59
C GLU A 99 -24.01 10.58 20.05
N ALA A 100 -23.32 9.45 20.33
CA ALA A 100 -22.75 9.18 21.65
C ALA A 100 -21.48 10.00 21.96
N LEU A 101 -20.85 10.62 20.96
CA LEU A 101 -19.60 11.38 21.10
C LEU A 101 -19.77 12.79 21.68
N GLN A 102 -20.99 13.25 21.97
CA GLN A 102 -21.19 14.57 22.61
C GLN A 102 -20.76 14.60 24.09
N GLU A 103 -20.59 13.46 24.76
CA GLU A 103 -20.33 13.46 26.20
C GLU A 103 -19.09 12.69 26.69
N LYS A 104 -18.50 11.78 25.91
CA LYS A 104 -17.27 11.09 26.34
C LYS A 104 -16.42 10.68 25.13
N TRP A 105 -15.16 11.06 25.14
CA TRP A 105 -14.12 10.49 24.30
C TRP A 105 -14.01 9.00 24.60
N VAL A 106 -14.82 8.20 23.93
CA VAL A 106 -14.62 6.75 23.91
C VAL A 106 -13.61 6.51 22.80
N ALA A 107 -12.37 6.29 23.22
CA ALA A 107 -11.25 5.96 22.35
C ALA A 107 -11.46 4.57 21.74
N HIS A 108 -12.26 4.46 20.69
CA HIS A 108 -12.55 3.18 20.05
C HIS A 108 -11.73 2.94 18.78
N ASP A 109 -11.20 3.98 18.14
CA ASP A 109 -10.35 3.83 16.96
C ASP A 109 -9.10 4.69 17.12
N SER A 110 -7.94 4.05 17.15
CA SER A 110 -6.65 4.73 17.13
C SER A 110 -6.04 4.60 15.74
N VAL A 111 -5.49 5.70 15.23
CA VAL A 111 -4.62 5.64 14.04
C VAL A 111 -3.31 5.01 14.45
N ASP A 112 -2.99 3.86 13.87
CA ASP A 112 -1.73 3.16 14.11
C ASP A 112 -0.78 3.23 12.91
N THR A 113 -1.31 3.48 11.70
CA THR A 113 -0.51 3.61 10.49
C THR A 113 -0.85 4.86 9.70
N ILE A 114 0.19 5.54 9.20
CA ILE A 114 0.09 6.61 8.20
C ILE A 114 0.92 6.18 6.99
N TYR A 115 0.34 6.30 5.80
CA TYR A 115 1.03 6.07 4.54
C TYR A 115 0.91 7.31 3.65
N ILE A 116 2.03 7.95 3.34
CA ILE A 116 2.09 9.13 2.48
C ILE A 116 2.65 8.68 1.14
N GLY A 117 1.78 8.65 0.13
CA GLY A 117 2.09 8.06 -1.16
C GLY A 117 1.45 8.77 -2.35
N GLY A 118 1.48 8.09 -3.51
CA GLY A 118 0.79 8.49 -4.74
C GLY A 118 1.70 8.84 -5.89
N GLY A 119 2.23 10.05 -5.94
CA GLY A 119 3.24 10.46 -6.91
C GLY A 119 4.64 10.30 -6.34
N THR A 120 5.24 11.40 -5.92
CA THR A 120 6.55 11.42 -5.27
C THR A 120 6.50 12.34 -4.04
N PRO A 121 5.95 11.89 -2.92
CA PRO A 121 5.81 12.70 -1.71
C PRO A 121 7.13 13.30 -1.19
N SER A 122 8.24 12.63 -1.43
CA SER A 122 9.59 13.10 -1.07
C SER A 122 10.04 14.37 -1.81
N LEU A 123 9.30 14.84 -2.82
CA LEU A 123 9.49 16.14 -3.44
C LEU A 123 9.07 17.31 -2.55
N LEU A 124 8.11 17.07 -1.66
CA LEU A 124 7.63 18.11 -0.75
C LEU A 124 8.75 18.54 0.21
N LEU A 125 8.70 19.82 0.59
CA LEU A 125 9.51 20.30 1.69
C LEU A 125 9.15 19.56 2.97
N PRO A 126 10.12 19.21 3.82
CA PRO A 126 9.87 18.43 5.03
C PRO A 126 8.83 19.07 5.97
N GLU A 127 8.75 20.39 6.02
CA GLU A 127 7.79 21.13 6.83
C GLU A 127 6.35 20.88 6.38
N LEU A 128 6.13 20.70 5.07
CA LEU A 128 4.81 20.38 4.51
C LEU A 128 4.36 18.97 4.92
N LEU A 129 5.27 17.99 4.89
CA LEU A 129 4.99 16.65 5.38
C LEU A 129 4.70 16.66 6.90
N THR A 130 5.51 17.38 7.65
CA THR A 130 5.34 17.55 9.10
C THR A 130 3.99 18.17 9.44
N SER A 131 3.52 19.18 8.67
CA SER A 131 2.24 19.83 8.91
C SER A 131 1.04 18.88 8.72
N MET A 132 1.08 17.98 7.73
CA MET A 132 0.04 16.97 7.54
C MET A 132 0.00 15.96 8.70
N ILE A 133 1.17 15.44 9.12
CA ILE A 133 1.26 14.52 10.27
C ILE A 133 0.78 15.21 11.55
N HIS A 134 1.12 16.49 11.74
CA HIS A 134 0.68 17.27 12.88
C HIS A 134 -0.84 17.47 12.89
N ALA A 135 -1.43 17.83 11.74
CA ALA A 135 -2.89 17.96 11.61
C ALA A 135 -3.62 16.66 11.97
N LEU A 136 -3.07 15.49 11.61
CA LEU A 136 -3.62 14.19 12.02
C LEU A 136 -3.55 14.01 13.54
N ARG A 137 -2.39 14.28 14.17
CA ARG A 137 -2.20 14.13 15.62
C ARG A 137 -3.06 15.09 16.44
N GLU A 138 -3.37 16.27 15.91
CA GLU A 138 -4.29 17.23 16.55
C GLU A 138 -5.75 16.81 16.48
N THR A 139 -6.12 16.05 15.43
CA THR A 139 -7.53 15.80 15.10
C THR A 139 -7.97 14.37 15.45
N LEU A 140 -7.06 13.40 15.33
CA LEU A 140 -7.31 11.97 15.56
C LEU A 140 -6.50 11.47 16.74
N PHE A 141 -7.02 10.47 17.42
CA PHE A 141 -6.22 9.76 18.43
C PHE A 141 -5.21 8.86 17.70
N CYS A 142 -3.93 9.13 17.89
CA CYS A 142 -2.83 8.45 17.18
C CYS A 142 -1.93 7.68 18.14
N VAL A 143 -1.79 6.37 17.91
CA VAL A 143 -0.77 5.50 18.52
C VAL A 143 0.04 4.89 17.37
N LEU A 144 0.89 5.73 16.76
CA LEU A 144 1.55 5.42 15.49
C LEU A 144 2.64 4.34 15.66
N GLU A 145 2.48 3.24 14.94
CA GLU A 145 3.46 2.15 14.84
C GLU A 145 4.22 2.20 13.50
N GLU A 146 3.54 2.58 12.42
CA GLU A 146 4.14 2.71 11.09
C GLU A 146 3.75 4.06 10.46
N VAL A 147 4.74 4.85 10.08
CA VAL A 147 4.59 6.06 9.27
C VAL A 147 5.47 5.91 8.03
N THR A 148 4.85 5.57 6.91
CA THR A 148 5.53 5.33 5.65
C THR A 148 5.52 6.58 4.78
N LEU A 149 6.67 6.85 4.14
CA LEU A 149 6.83 7.84 3.08
C LEU A 149 7.33 7.16 1.81
N GLU A 150 6.64 7.35 0.69
CA GLU A 150 7.18 7.02 -0.62
C GLU A 150 8.22 8.03 -1.07
N ALA A 151 9.35 7.55 -1.57
CA ALA A 151 10.45 8.38 -1.98
C ALA A 151 11.13 7.87 -3.24
N ASP A 152 11.50 8.82 -4.12
CA ASP A 152 12.42 8.55 -5.22
C ASP A 152 13.87 8.75 -4.75
N PRO A 153 14.79 7.84 -5.10
CA PRO A 153 16.16 7.86 -4.56
C PRO A 153 16.90 9.19 -4.74
N GLU A 154 16.73 9.87 -5.89
CA GLU A 154 17.40 11.14 -6.19
C GLU A 154 16.93 12.30 -5.33
N THR A 155 15.77 12.19 -4.69
CA THR A 155 15.17 13.27 -3.88
C THR A 155 15.69 13.32 -2.45
N ILE A 156 16.48 12.32 -2.03
CA ILE A 156 16.89 12.12 -0.65
C ILE A 156 18.24 12.74 -0.37
N ASP A 157 18.28 13.59 0.65
CA ASP A 157 19.48 14.13 1.26
C ASP A 157 19.44 14.00 2.80
N VAL A 158 20.53 14.35 3.46
CA VAL A 158 20.68 14.22 4.92
C VAL A 158 19.70 15.12 5.66
N GLU A 159 19.49 16.34 5.19
CA GLU A 159 18.62 17.32 5.84
C GLU A 159 17.17 16.84 5.83
N LYS A 160 16.66 16.43 4.67
CA LYS A 160 15.31 15.85 4.55
C LYS A 160 15.14 14.61 5.42
N ALA A 161 16.11 13.67 5.38
CA ALA A 161 16.04 12.43 6.12
C ALA A 161 15.98 12.67 7.64
N VAL A 162 16.75 13.64 8.16
CA VAL A 162 16.68 14.04 9.58
C VAL A 162 15.30 14.62 9.92
N HIS A 163 14.78 15.51 9.09
CA HIS A 163 13.45 16.10 9.31
C HIS A 163 12.35 15.04 9.28
N TRP A 164 12.40 14.09 8.35
CA TRP A 164 11.44 12.98 8.27
C TRP A 164 11.45 12.13 9.55
N LEU A 165 12.65 11.77 10.03
CA LEU A 165 12.78 11.02 11.28
C LEU A 165 12.19 11.79 12.47
N VAL A 166 12.46 13.10 12.58
CA VAL A 166 11.92 13.96 13.64
C VAL A 166 10.40 14.10 13.56
N ALA A 167 9.84 14.17 12.34
CA ALA A 167 8.39 14.17 12.11
C ALA A 167 7.71 12.84 12.52
N GLY A 168 8.50 11.78 12.70
CA GLY A 168 8.05 10.45 13.09
C GLY A 168 7.88 9.48 11.93
N ILE A 169 8.37 9.83 10.72
CA ILE A 169 8.44 8.89 9.59
C ILE A 169 9.50 7.84 9.94
N ASN A 170 9.07 6.58 10.00
CA ASN A 170 9.92 5.46 10.42
C ASN A 170 10.09 4.37 9.36
N ARG A 171 9.38 4.49 8.22
CA ARG A 171 9.49 3.59 7.07
C ARG A 171 9.58 4.40 5.78
N ILE A 172 10.51 4.03 4.89
CA ILE A 172 10.66 4.62 3.55
C ILE A 172 10.42 3.54 2.52
N SER A 173 9.53 3.78 1.55
CA SER A 173 9.34 2.94 0.37
C SER A 173 10.01 3.59 -0.83
N PHE A 174 11.00 2.92 -1.39
CA PHE A 174 11.76 3.38 -2.53
C PHE A 174 11.16 2.89 -3.84
N GLY A 175 10.80 3.80 -4.72
CA GLY A 175 10.53 3.49 -6.11
C GLY A 175 11.82 3.15 -6.88
N THR A 176 12.49 2.06 -6.52
CA THR A 176 13.78 1.64 -7.09
C THR A 176 13.62 1.15 -8.53
N GLN A 177 12.64 0.32 -8.80
CA GLN A 177 12.22 -0.31 -10.04
C GLN A 177 13.27 -1.26 -10.66
N SER A 178 14.55 -0.87 -10.73
CA SER A 178 15.69 -1.65 -11.23
C SER A 178 17.00 -1.12 -10.65
N PHE A 179 18.07 -1.92 -10.71
CA PHE A 179 19.46 -1.49 -10.46
C PHE A 179 20.28 -1.33 -11.76
N VAL A 180 19.63 -1.39 -12.93
CA VAL A 180 20.24 -1.23 -14.24
C VAL A 180 19.84 0.11 -14.85
N ASP A 181 20.81 0.98 -15.06
CA ASP A 181 20.57 2.37 -15.50
C ASP A 181 19.84 2.47 -16.84
N GLU A 182 20.07 1.52 -17.74
CA GLU A 182 19.42 1.46 -19.05
C GLU A 182 17.91 1.14 -18.95
N GLU A 183 17.54 0.25 -18.02
CA GLU A 183 16.14 -0.07 -17.71
C GLU A 183 15.44 1.10 -17.04
N LEU A 184 16.11 1.75 -16.08
CA LEU A 184 15.62 2.96 -15.42
C LEU A 184 15.37 4.08 -16.44
N GLN A 185 16.27 4.27 -17.38
CA GLN A 185 16.12 5.28 -18.44
C GLN A 185 14.94 4.95 -19.36
N ALA A 186 14.77 3.70 -19.78
CA ALA A 186 13.65 3.25 -20.61
C ALA A 186 12.30 3.42 -19.88
N ALA A 187 12.29 3.17 -18.57
CA ALA A 187 11.15 3.39 -17.69
C ALA A 187 10.84 4.87 -17.41
N GLY A 188 11.72 5.80 -17.83
CA GLY A 188 11.56 7.25 -17.61
C GLY A 188 11.89 7.70 -16.18
N ARG A 189 12.73 6.92 -15.46
CA ARG A 189 13.18 7.26 -14.10
C ARG A 189 14.31 8.28 -14.15
N MET A 190 14.30 9.22 -13.19
CA MET A 190 15.33 10.26 -13.05
C MET A 190 16.56 9.74 -12.34
N HIS A 191 16.40 8.92 -11.32
CA HIS A 191 17.49 8.35 -10.55
C HIS A 191 18.28 7.30 -11.34
N ARG A 192 19.47 7.03 -10.83
CA ARG A 192 20.36 5.99 -11.32
C ARG A 192 20.75 5.05 -10.17
N ARG A 193 21.35 3.92 -10.51
CA ARG A 193 21.87 2.95 -9.53
C ARG A 193 22.66 3.62 -8.40
N ALA A 194 23.53 4.58 -8.72
CA ALA A 194 24.35 5.28 -7.72
C ALA A 194 23.51 6.08 -6.70
N ASP A 195 22.35 6.60 -7.11
CA ASP A 195 21.45 7.35 -6.24
C ASP A 195 20.82 6.43 -5.19
N ILE A 196 20.48 5.18 -5.56
CA ILE A 196 19.94 4.18 -4.65
C ILE A 196 20.91 3.91 -3.50
N TYR A 197 22.17 3.63 -3.82
CA TYR A 197 23.23 3.37 -2.82
C TYR A 197 23.47 4.57 -1.91
N ARG A 198 23.56 5.77 -2.48
CA ARG A 198 23.72 7.00 -1.72
C ARG A 198 22.57 7.21 -0.75
N SER A 199 21.35 7.04 -1.19
CA SER A 199 20.15 7.31 -0.41
C SER A 199 19.94 6.30 0.69
N VAL A 200 20.19 5.01 0.44
CA VAL A 200 20.20 3.99 1.49
C VAL A 200 21.21 4.32 2.58
N LYS A 201 22.43 4.72 2.17
CA LYS A 201 23.46 5.13 3.14
C LYS A 201 22.99 6.31 3.98
N VAL A 202 22.44 7.36 3.37
CA VAL A 202 21.90 8.53 4.08
C VAL A 202 20.85 8.12 5.10
N LEU A 203 19.85 7.31 4.70
CA LEU A 203 18.78 6.88 5.61
C LEU A 203 19.31 6.04 6.78
N ARG A 204 20.23 5.11 6.51
CA ARG A 204 20.87 4.29 7.56
C ARG A 204 21.68 5.13 8.53
N ASP A 205 22.44 6.10 8.04
CA ASP A 205 23.27 6.99 8.86
C ASP A 205 22.44 7.87 9.80
N VAL A 206 21.27 8.36 9.35
CA VAL A 206 20.36 9.13 10.22
C VAL A 206 19.49 8.28 11.13
N GLY A 207 19.48 6.95 10.97
CA GLY A 207 18.78 6.01 11.88
C GLY A 207 17.46 5.47 11.36
N ILE A 208 17.03 5.76 10.12
CA ILE A 208 15.87 5.12 9.50
C ILE A 208 16.25 3.69 9.11
N ARG A 209 15.62 2.71 9.76
CA ARG A 209 15.96 1.28 9.64
C ARG A 209 14.98 0.50 8.77
N ASN A 210 13.72 0.90 8.68
CA ASN A 210 12.72 0.21 7.87
C ASN A 210 12.70 0.79 6.46
N ILE A 211 13.36 0.09 5.53
CA ILE A 211 13.46 0.47 4.11
C ILE A 211 12.81 -0.62 3.27
N SER A 212 11.92 -0.20 2.38
CA SER A 212 11.30 -1.03 1.35
C SER A 212 11.87 -0.69 -0.02
N PHE A 213 12.15 -1.69 -0.84
CA PHE A 213 12.46 -1.52 -2.25
C PHE A 213 11.34 -2.06 -3.12
N ASP A 214 10.88 -1.24 -4.06
CA ASP A 214 9.90 -1.63 -5.05
C ASP A 214 10.63 -1.89 -6.36
N LEU A 215 10.56 -3.12 -6.89
CA LEU A 215 11.11 -3.53 -8.19
C LEU A 215 9.98 -3.93 -9.14
N ILE A 216 10.23 -3.74 -10.44
CA ILE A 216 9.31 -4.17 -11.49
C ILE A 216 9.97 -5.29 -12.30
N ALA A 217 9.31 -6.44 -12.36
CA ALA A 217 9.62 -7.54 -13.25
C ALA A 217 8.90 -7.30 -14.60
N GLY A 218 9.66 -7.12 -15.66
CA GLY A 218 9.12 -6.89 -17.01
C GLY A 218 9.35 -5.48 -17.56
N LEU A 219 10.28 -4.69 -17.01
CA LEU A 219 10.66 -3.41 -17.60
C LEU A 219 11.21 -3.59 -19.03
N PRO A 220 11.01 -2.61 -19.92
CA PRO A 220 11.66 -2.63 -21.23
C PRO A 220 13.18 -2.82 -21.10
N LYS A 221 13.78 -3.63 -21.97
CA LYS A 221 15.20 -4.05 -21.99
C LYS A 221 15.61 -5.03 -20.88
N GLN A 222 14.74 -5.37 -19.97
CA GLN A 222 15.08 -6.29 -18.88
C GLN A 222 15.32 -7.70 -19.41
N THR A 223 16.41 -8.30 -18.96
CA THR A 223 16.81 -9.68 -19.28
C THR A 223 16.91 -10.52 -18.02
N ARG A 224 17.06 -11.84 -18.15
CA ARG A 224 17.32 -12.74 -17.01
C ARG A 224 18.55 -12.32 -16.21
N GLU A 225 19.62 -11.94 -16.93
CA GLU A 225 20.89 -11.52 -16.34
C GLU A 225 20.76 -10.21 -15.58
N SER A 226 20.13 -9.18 -16.19
CA SER A 226 19.93 -7.88 -15.55
C SER A 226 18.95 -7.94 -14.38
N TRP A 227 17.90 -8.78 -14.50
CA TRP A 227 17.00 -9.07 -13.39
C TRP A 227 17.72 -9.72 -12.22
N ARG A 228 18.52 -10.76 -12.51
CA ARG A 228 19.35 -11.41 -11.48
C ARG A 228 20.31 -10.44 -10.82
N GLN A 229 20.97 -9.58 -11.59
CA GLN A 229 21.83 -8.52 -11.06
C GLN A 229 21.06 -7.62 -10.11
N SER A 230 19.87 -7.13 -10.50
CA SER A 230 19.04 -6.28 -9.66
C SER A 230 18.65 -6.95 -8.34
N LEU A 231 18.31 -8.24 -8.35
CA LEU A 231 18.01 -9.00 -7.14
C LEU A 231 19.23 -9.19 -6.25
N ASP A 232 20.38 -9.50 -6.82
CA ASP A 232 21.63 -9.69 -6.06
C ASP A 232 22.08 -8.37 -5.39
N GLU A 233 21.92 -7.21 -6.07
CA GLU A 233 22.21 -5.90 -5.51
C GLU A 233 21.23 -5.52 -4.40
N LEU A 234 19.93 -5.75 -4.61
CA LEU A 234 18.90 -5.56 -3.58
C LEU A 234 19.22 -6.37 -2.32
N ILE A 235 19.50 -7.67 -2.47
CA ILE A 235 19.84 -8.57 -1.36
C ILE A 235 21.11 -8.08 -0.65
N GLY A 236 22.11 -7.61 -1.41
CA GLY A 236 23.35 -7.04 -0.87
C GLY A 236 23.12 -5.78 -0.02
N LEU A 237 22.14 -4.93 -0.37
CA LEU A 237 21.73 -3.75 0.40
C LEU A 237 20.86 -4.12 1.61
N SER A 238 20.31 -5.33 1.60
CA SER A 238 19.59 -5.94 2.73
C SER A 238 18.48 -5.06 3.31
N PRO A 239 17.50 -4.59 2.48
CA PRO A 239 16.34 -3.85 2.98
C PRO A 239 15.52 -4.71 3.94
N GLU A 240 14.60 -4.13 4.66
CA GLU A 240 13.69 -4.85 5.56
C GLU A 240 12.48 -5.41 4.83
N HIS A 241 12.12 -4.78 3.70
CA HIS A 241 10.94 -5.12 2.91
C HIS A 241 11.25 -5.02 1.42
N VAL A 242 10.56 -5.82 0.60
CA VAL A 242 10.70 -5.84 -0.86
C VAL A 242 9.33 -6.01 -1.49
N SER A 243 9.02 -5.17 -2.47
CA SER A 243 7.86 -5.33 -3.35
C SER A 243 8.34 -5.71 -4.76
N ILE A 244 7.78 -6.76 -5.32
CA ILE A 244 8.02 -7.17 -6.72
C ILE A 244 6.69 -7.10 -7.45
N TYR A 245 6.60 -6.18 -8.40
CA TYR A 245 5.44 -6.03 -9.26
C TYR A 245 5.75 -6.60 -10.64
N MET A 246 4.87 -7.45 -11.18
CA MET A 246 4.91 -7.78 -12.59
C MET A 246 4.38 -6.60 -13.39
N MET A 247 5.06 -6.26 -14.48
CA MET A 247 4.66 -5.14 -15.35
C MET A 247 3.28 -5.40 -15.95
N GLU A 248 2.35 -4.52 -15.67
CA GLU A 248 1.06 -4.44 -16.37
C GLU A 248 1.12 -3.31 -17.39
N ILE A 249 0.73 -3.61 -18.61
CA ILE A 249 0.69 -2.63 -19.70
C ILE A 249 -0.69 -1.97 -19.69
N ASP A 250 -0.78 -0.80 -19.08
CA ASP A 250 -1.98 0.03 -19.10
C ASP A 250 -2.08 0.76 -20.44
N GLU A 251 -3.19 0.62 -21.13
CA GLU A 251 -3.43 1.18 -22.47
C GLU A 251 -3.39 2.71 -22.48
N ASP A 252 -3.69 3.38 -21.37
CA ASP A 252 -3.63 4.83 -21.21
C ASP A 252 -2.25 5.35 -20.84
N SER A 253 -1.32 4.47 -20.48
CA SER A 253 0.07 4.83 -20.19
C SER A 253 0.81 5.19 -21.48
N ARG A 254 1.90 5.99 -21.35
CA ARG A 254 2.74 6.34 -22.52
C ARG A 254 3.37 5.11 -23.16
N LEU A 255 3.76 4.11 -22.36
CA LEU A 255 4.31 2.84 -22.85
C LEU A 255 3.21 2.01 -23.51
N GLY A 256 2.03 1.88 -22.90
CA GLY A 256 0.91 1.13 -23.45
C GLY A 256 0.44 1.67 -24.79
N LEU A 257 0.27 2.99 -24.91
CA LEU A 257 -0.05 3.63 -26.20
C LEU A 257 1.00 3.33 -27.28
N GLU A 258 2.26 3.20 -26.92
CA GLU A 258 3.32 2.87 -27.88
C GLU A 258 3.31 1.38 -28.25
N VAL A 259 3.02 0.50 -27.30
CA VAL A 259 2.83 -0.95 -27.53
C VAL A 259 1.66 -1.19 -28.49
N LEU A 260 0.51 -0.54 -28.26
CA LEU A 260 -0.67 -0.67 -29.13
C LEU A 260 -0.42 -0.22 -30.58
N ARG A 261 0.53 0.69 -30.79
CA ARG A 261 0.88 1.20 -32.13
C ARG A 261 2.06 0.47 -32.76
N ASP A 262 2.60 -0.56 -32.10
CA ASP A 262 3.88 -1.18 -32.47
C ASP A 262 5.01 -0.16 -32.68
N GLY A 263 5.01 0.90 -31.86
CA GLY A 263 5.97 1.99 -31.95
C GLY A 263 7.31 1.67 -31.27
N PRO A 264 8.40 2.42 -31.62
CA PRO A 264 9.72 2.19 -31.07
C PRO A 264 10.02 2.98 -29.78
N ARG A 265 9.17 3.93 -29.40
CA ARG A 265 9.46 4.81 -28.26
C ARG A 265 9.43 4.02 -26.95
N TYR A 266 10.17 4.52 -25.96
CA TYR A 266 10.23 3.97 -24.61
C TYR A 266 10.71 2.51 -24.57
N SER A 267 11.42 2.06 -25.64
CA SER A 267 11.83 0.67 -25.82
C SER A 267 10.65 -0.33 -25.78
N ALA A 268 9.46 0.07 -26.26
CA ALA A 268 8.25 -0.76 -26.22
C ALA A 268 8.41 -2.13 -26.91
N ARG A 269 9.26 -2.22 -27.95
CA ARG A 269 9.58 -3.46 -28.66
C ARG A 269 10.57 -4.36 -27.92
N GLU A 270 11.17 -3.86 -26.85
CA GLU A 270 12.14 -4.58 -26.02
C GLU A 270 11.54 -5.01 -24.67
N LEU A 271 10.20 -5.10 -24.60
CA LEU A 271 9.49 -5.67 -23.47
C LEU A 271 9.73 -7.19 -23.42
N PRO A 272 10.01 -7.75 -22.23
CA PRO A 272 10.00 -9.20 -22.03
C PRO A 272 8.63 -9.81 -22.32
N SER A 273 8.60 -11.09 -22.72
CA SER A 273 7.33 -11.82 -22.87
C SER A 273 6.69 -12.08 -21.50
N GLU A 274 5.37 -12.38 -21.50
CA GLU A 274 4.65 -12.75 -20.28
C GLU A 274 5.30 -13.96 -19.57
N GLU A 275 5.74 -14.96 -20.32
CA GLU A 275 6.45 -16.13 -19.76
C GLU A 275 7.76 -15.70 -19.07
N SER A 276 8.48 -14.73 -19.65
CA SER A 276 9.71 -14.21 -19.03
C SER A 276 9.39 -13.44 -17.75
N MET A 277 8.29 -12.68 -17.71
CA MET A 277 7.88 -11.96 -16.50
C MET A 277 7.50 -12.91 -15.36
N VAL A 278 6.81 -14.00 -15.66
CA VAL A 278 6.52 -15.07 -14.69
C VAL A 278 7.81 -15.69 -14.18
N GLU A 279 8.77 -16.00 -15.06
CA GLU A 279 10.08 -16.53 -14.66
C GLU A 279 10.85 -15.53 -13.77
N PHE A 280 10.78 -14.23 -14.06
CA PHE A 280 11.40 -13.19 -13.22
C PHE A 280 10.78 -13.17 -11.82
N TYR A 281 9.47 -13.27 -11.72
CA TYR A 281 8.77 -13.34 -10.44
C TYR A 281 9.17 -14.59 -9.64
N GLU A 282 9.21 -15.77 -10.27
CA GLU A 282 9.61 -17.03 -9.63
C GLU A 282 11.09 -17.00 -9.18
N THR A 283 11.94 -16.37 -9.99
CA THR A 283 13.36 -16.14 -9.65
C THR A 283 13.47 -15.27 -8.41
N ALA A 284 12.71 -14.16 -8.35
CA ALA A 284 12.68 -13.29 -7.18
C ALA A 284 12.18 -14.02 -5.93
N GLN A 285 11.10 -14.80 -6.04
CA GLN A 285 10.57 -15.62 -4.95
C GLN A 285 11.63 -16.56 -4.39
N THR A 286 12.35 -17.27 -5.27
CA THR A 286 13.40 -18.23 -4.88
C THR A 286 14.55 -17.54 -4.16
N LEU A 287 15.05 -16.44 -4.72
CA LEU A 287 16.21 -15.73 -4.19
C LEU A 287 15.90 -15.01 -2.87
N LEU A 288 14.76 -14.31 -2.80
CA LEU A 288 14.35 -13.61 -1.59
C LEU A 288 14.09 -14.58 -0.43
N ASN A 289 13.41 -15.71 -0.70
CA ASN A 289 13.21 -16.75 0.31
C ASN A 289 14.55 -17.31 0.81
N SER A 290 15.50 -17.55 -0.10
CA SER A 290 16.85 -18.05 0.23
C SER A 290 17.67 -17.01 1.03
N ALA A 291 17.39 -15.70 0.83
CA ALA A 291 18.01 -14.60 1.57
C ALA A 291 17.33 -14.30 2.91
N GLY A 292 16.32 -15.09 3.33
CA GLY A 292 15.64 -14.97 4.62
C GLY A 292 14.45 -14.04 4.65
N TYR A 293 14.01 -13.54 3.50
CA TYR A 293 12.73 -12.84 3.41
C TYR A 293 11.58 -13.85 3.38
N ARG A 294 10.44 -13.44 3.90
CA ARG A 294 9.19 -14.22 3.83
C ARG A 294 8.19 -13.48 2.97
N GLN A 295 7.70 -14.16 1.96
CA GLN A 295 6.54 -13.67 1.22
C GLN A 295 5.33 -13.67 2.17
N TYR A 296 4.54 -12.60 2.19
CA TYR A 296 3.34 -12.54 3.02
C TYR A 296 2.08 -12.25 2.20
N GLU A 297 2.22 -11.70 0.99
CA GLU A 297 1.15 -11.57 -0.01
C GLU A 297 1.75 -11.62 -1.43
N ILE A 298 0.93 -11.52 -2.49
CA ILE A 298 1.34 -11.75 -3.88
C ILE A 298 2.63 -10.99 -4.25
N SER A 299 2.70 -9.70 -3.93
CA SER A 299 3.78 -8.82 -4.41
C SER A 299 4.83 -8.50 -3.36
N ASN A 300 4.65 -8.90 -2.10
CA ASN A 300 5.47 -8.37 -1.01
C ASN A 300 6.17 -9.46 -0.18
N TRP A 301 7.45 -9.19 0.09
CA TRP A 301 8.34 -9.98 0.96
C TRP A 301 8.90 -9.09 2.06
N ALA A 302 9.07 -9.63 3.25
CA ALA A 302 9.66 -8.91 4.37
C ALA A 302 10.56 -9.81 5.20
N LYS A 303 11.52 -9.21 5.90
CA LYS A 303 12.12 -9.84 7.07
C LYS A 303 11.04 -9.95 8.16
N PRO A 304 11.06 -10.99 9.02
CA PRO A 304 10.05 -11.17 10.05
C PRO A 304 9.83 -9.91 10.90
N GLY A 305 8.58 -9.43 10.97
CA GLY A 305 8.18 -8.24 11.73
C GLY A 305 8.30 -6.91 10.97
N PHE A 306 8.62 -6.95 9.66
CA PHE A 306 8.70 -5.77 8.79
C PHE A 306 7.68 -5.80 7.65
N GLU A 307 6.67 -6.66 7.75
CA GLU A 307 5.51 -6.63 6.86
C GLU A 307 4.85 -5.25 6.92
N SER A 308 4.43 -4.68 5.78
CA SER A 308 3.76 -3.37 5.77
C SER A 308 2.41 -3.46 6.50
N ARG A 309 2.33 -2.87 7.67
CA ARG A 309 1.12 -2.86 8.50
C ARG A 309 -0.02 -2.13 7.81
N HIS A 310 0.30 -1.05 7.10
CA HIS A 310 -0.69 -0.28 6.37
C HIS A 310 -1.28 -1.09 5.21
N ASN A 311 -0.45 -1.75 4.40
CA ASN A 311 -0.94 -2.58 3.28
C ASN A 311 -1.77 -3.77 3.76
N LEU A 312 -1.39 -4.38 4.87
CA LEU A 312 -2.16 -5.49 5.47
C LEU A 312 -3.59 -5.07 5.83
N LYS A 313 -3.85 -3.80 6.15
CA LYS A 313 -5.22 -3.32 6.40
C LYS A 313 -6.10 -3.44 5.16
N TYR A 314 -5.58 -3.11 4.00
CA TYR A 314 -6.30 -3.28 2.73
C TYR A 314 -6.64 -4.75 2.48
N TRP A 315 -5.67 -5.64 2.64
CA TRP A 315 -5.87 -7.08 2.42
C TRP A 315 -6.82 -7.73 3.41
N ARG A 316 -6.96 -7.16 4.62
CA ARG A 316 -7.86 -7.61 5.68
C ARG A 316 -9.19 -6.88 5.70
N ARG A 317 -9.45 -5.99 4.74
CA ARG A 317 -10.62 -5.12 4.71
C ARG A 317 -10.83 -4.35 6.01
N GLU A 318 -9.74 -3.93 6.65
CA GLU A 318 -9.79 -3.06 7.82
C GLU A 318 -10.12 -1.61 7.39
N PRO A 319 -10.77 -0.80 8.25
CA PRO A 319 -11.10 0.58 7.93
C PRO A 319 -9.86 1.45 7.71
N TYR A 320 -9.96 2.40 6.78
CA TYR A 320 -8.94 3.40 6.54
C TYR A 320 -9.55 4.71 6.04
N LEU A 321 -8.88 5.83 6.31
CA LEU A 321 -9.21 7.15 5.81
C LEU A 321 -8.17 7.61 4.80
N GLY A 322 -8.64 8.10 3.67
CA GLY A 322 -7.82 8.74 2.64
C GLY A 322 -8.01 10.25 2.65
N PHE A 323 -6.93 10.99 2.59
CA PHE A 323 -6.89 12.44 2.48
C PHE A 323 -6.13 12.89 1.24
N GLY A 324 -6.55 13.98 0.63
CA GLY A 324 -5.95 14.49 -0.59
C GLY A 324 -6.68 14.05 -1.86
N ALA A 325 -6.30 14.65 -2.99
CA ALA A 325 -6.94 14.44 -4.29
C ALA A 325 -6.85 12.98 -4.74
N GLY A 326 -7.99 12.38 -5.07
CA GLY A 326 -8.10 10.99 -5.51
C GLY A 326 -7.90 9.94 -4.41
N ALA A 327 -7.73 10.33 -3.16
CA ALA A 327 -7.60 9.39 -2.05
C ALA A 327 -8.91 8.64 -1.81
N HIS A 328 -8.81 7.33 -1.58
CA HIS A 328 -9.94 6.47 -1.23
C HIS A 328 -10.03 6.25 0.27
N SER A 329 -11.25 6.05 0.77
CA SER A 329 -11.54 5.71 2.16
C SER A 329 -12.49 4.53 2.24
N PHE A 330 -12.43 3.79 3.35
CA PHE A 330 -13.29 2.64 3.61
C PHE A 330 -13.67 2.58 5.10
N SER A 331 -14.96 2.55 5.40
CA SER A 331 -15.48 2.47 6.76
C SER A 331 -15.78 1.04 7.25
N GLY A 332 -15.56 0.03 6.39
CA GLY A 332 -16.02 -1.33 6.61
C GLY A 332 -17.32 -1.64 5.85
N THR A 333 -18.17 -0.65 5.58
CA THR A 333 -19.45 -0.82 4.88
C THR A 333 -19.71 0.22 3.78
N GLN A 334 -18.99 1.32 3.78
CA GLN A 334 -19.06 2.36 2.77
C GLN A 334 -17.67 2.65 2.24
N ARG A 335 -17.57 2.98 0.97
CA ARG A 335 -16.37 3.42 0.30
C ARG A 335 -16.64 4.77 -0.37
N TRP A 336 -15.65 5.65 -0.34
CA TRP A 336 -15.70 6.91 -1.05
C TRP A 336 -14.31 7.31 -1.52
N ALA A 337 -14.26 8.20 -2.51
CA ALA A 337 -13.03 8.75 -3.03
C ALA A 337 -13.13 10.27 -3.09
N ASN A 338 -12.01 10.95 -2.95
CA ASN A 338 -11.91 12.38 -3.17
C ASN A 338 -11.85 12.70 -4.67
N ILE A 339 -12.14 13.94 -5.03
CA ILE A 339 -11.99 14.48 -6.39
C ILE A 339 -10.56 14.23 -6.86
N HIS A 340 -10.41 13.65 -8.06
CA HIS A 340 -9.09 13.27 -8.61
C HIS A 340 -8.23 14.46 -9.01
N ASP A 341 -8.83 15.51 -9.61
CA ASP A 341 -8.08 16.70 -10.04
C ASP A 341 -7.63 17.54 -8.83
N ALA A 342 -6.32 17.70 -8.67
CA ALA A 342 -5.73 18.38 -7.53
C ALA A 342 -6.16 19.86 -7.42
N ALA A 343 -6.38 20.55 -8.53
CA ALA A 343 -6.80 21.96 -8.50
C ALA A 343 -8.27 22.08 -8.06
N SER A 344 -9.13 21.23 -8.57
CA SER A 344 -10.54 21.13 -8.18
C SER A 344 -10.70 20.73 -6.72
N TYR A 345 -9.87 19.77 -6.25
CA TYR A 345 -9.80 19.39 -4.84
C TYR A 345 -9.47 20.58 -3.94
N VAL A 346 -8.38 21.31 -4.24
CA VAL A 346 -7.98 22.51 -3.46
C VAL A 346 -9.08 23.56 -3.46
N ALA A 347 -9.72 23.81 -4.60
CA ALA A 347 -10.82 24.77 -4.69
C ALA A 347 -12.05 24.37 -3.86
N ALA A 348 -12.42 23.10 -3.86
CA ALA A 348 -13.53 22.56 -3.08
C ALA A 348 -13.28 22.74 -1.57
N ILE A 349 -12.11 22.33 -1.09
CA ILE A 349 -11.74 22.44 0.33
C ILE A 349 -11.68 23.91 0.77
N ALA A 350 -11.08 24.80 -0.03
CA ALA A 350 -11.03 26.24 0.25
C ALA A 350 -12.43 26.87 0.29
N GLY A 351 -13.36 26.38 -0.53
CA GLY A 351 -14.78 26.77 -0.52
C GLY A 351 -15.59 26.16 0.62
N GLY A 352 -14.98 25.37 1.51
CA GLY A 352 -15.66 24.67 2.61
C GLY A 352 -16.58 23.54 2.13
N GLN A 353 -16.35 23.03 0.92
CA GLN A 353 -17.12 21.93 0.33
C GLN A 353 -16.44 20.58 0.62
N VAL A 354 -17.24 19.52 0.54
CA VAL A 354 -16.71 18.14 0.57
C VAL A 354 -15.94 17.88 -0.73
N ALA A 355 -14.72 17.38 -0.62
CA ALA A 355 -13.92 17.02 -1.80
C ALA A 355 -14.27 15.63 -2.36
N GLU A 356 -15.44 15.12 -2.04
CA GLU A 356 -15.88 13.76 -2.34
C GLU A 356 -16.44 13.66 -3.76
N ALA A 357 -16.08 12.57 -4.47
CA ALA A 357 -16.58 12.26 -5.79
C ALA A 357 -17.77 11.26 -5.80
N GLY A 358 -18.08 10.67 -4.67
CA GLY A 358 -19.21 9.75 -4.48
C GLY A 358 -19.03 8.77 -3.32
N VAL A 359 -20.14 8.44 -2.66
CA VAL A 359 -20.19 7.42 -1.59
C VAL A 359 -20.90 6.19 -2.13
N GLU A 360 -20.25 5.06 -2.02
CA GLU A 360 -20.80 3.75 -2.38
C GLU A 360 -21.00 2.89 -1.13
N ARG A 361 -22.17 2.26 -1.04
CA ARG A 361 -22.40 1.25 -0.02
C ARG A 361 -21.93 -0.11 -0.54
N VAL A 362 -20.99 -0.72 0.17
CA VAL A 362 -20.53 -2.07 -0.14
C VAL A 362 -21.64 -3.07 0.18
N THR A 363 -22.15 -3.74 -0.84
CA THR A 363 -23.16 -4.79 -0.67
C THR A 363 -22.56 -6.02 0.00
N ARG A 364 -23.43 -6.94 0.48
CA ARG A 364 -22.95 -8.18 1.09
C ARG A 364 -22.19 -9.06 0.09
N ASP A 365 -22.66 -9.11 -1.16
CA ASP A 365 -22.03 -9.89 -2.23
C ASP A 365 -20.67 -9.30 -2.60
N ALA A 366 -20.58 -7.97 -2.78
CA ALA A 366 -19.31 -7.29 -2.99
C ALA A 366 -18.34 -7.48 -1.82
N ALA A 367 -18.84 -7.48 -0.59
CA ALA A 367 -18.04 -7.75 0.60
C ALA A 367 -17.48 -9.19 0.63
N LEU A 368 -18.27 -10.18 0.21
CA LEU A 368 -17.82 -11.57 0.08
C LEU A 368 -16.75 -11.72 -1.02
N GLU A 369 -16.98 -11.09 -2.17
CA GLU A 369 -16.01 -11.08 -3.28
C GLU A 369 -14.67 -10.52 -2.81
N GLU A 370 -14.68 -9.37 -2.15
CA GLU A 370 -13.49 -8.74 -1.59
C GLU A 370 -12.81 -9.61 -0.52
N GLU A 371 -13.57 -10.26 0.38
CA GLU A 371 -13.01 -11.17 1.41
C GLU A 371 -12.25 -12.34 0.78
N LEU A 372 -12.80 -12.92 -0.28
CA LEU A 372 -12.16 -14.02 -0.99
C LEU A 372 -10.93 -13.53 -1.77
N PHE A 373 -11.09 -12.45 -2.55
CA PHE A 373 -10.03 -11.92 -3.41
C PHE A 373 -8.85 -11.36 -2.59
N LEU A 374 -9.12 -10.49 -1.62
CA LEU A 374 -8.08 -9.85 -0.82
C LEU A 374 -7.46 -10.81 0.20
N GLY A 375 -8.28 -11.69 0.79
CA GLY A 375 -7.81 -12.67 1.76
C GLY A 375 -6.90 -13.74 1.17
N LEU A 376 -7.22 -14.24 -0.02
CA LEU A 376 -6.41 -15.25 -0.71
C LEU A 376 -5.17 -14.66 -1.41
N ARG A 377 -5.04 -13.33 -1.53
CA ARG A 377 -3.77 -12.69 -1.87
C ARG A 377 -2.69 -12.91 -0.82
N GLN A 378 -3.10 -13.13 0.42
CA GLN A 378 -2.19 -13.35 1.56
C GLN A 378 -1.84 -14.84 1.69
N LEU A 379 -0.55 -15.13 1.96
CA LEU A 379 -0.12 -16.50 2.24
C LEU A 379 -0.71 -17.04 3.57
N ALA A 380 -1.19 -16.15 4.44
CA ALA A 380 -1.93 -16.54 5.63
C ALA A 380 -3.28 -17.19 5.29
N GLY A 381 -3.85 -16.87 4.11
CA GLY A 381 -5.12 -17.40 3.65
C GLY A 381 -6.33 -16.86 4.39
N ILE A 382 -7.45 -17.56 4.26
CA ILE A 382 -8.77 -17.21 4.81
C ILE A 382 -9.29 -18.32 5.72
N ASP A 383 -10.04 -17.93 6.76
CA ASP A 383 -10.83 -18.87 7.58
C ASP A 383 -12.15 -19.18 6.85
N LEU A 384 -12.23 -20.37 6.25
CA LEU A 384 -13.37 -20.81 5.46
C LEU A 384 -14.65 -20.84 6.28
N ARG A 385 -14.60 -21.39 7.50
CA ARG A 385 -15.77 -21.50 8.38
C ARG A 385 -16.28 -20.13 8.81
N ARG A 386 -15.39 -19.15 9.05
CA ARG A 386 -15.78 -17.78 9.35
C ARG A 386 -16.56 -17.19 8.16
N ILE A 387 -16.02 -17.30 6.95
CA ILE A 387 -16.65 -16.74 5.75
C ILE A 387 -17.99 -17.39 5.47
N GLU A 388 -18.08 -18.72 5.49
CA GLU A 388 -19.35 -19.43 5.28
C GLU A 388 -20.43 -18.98 6.27
N ARG A 389 -20.07 -18.82 7.55
CA ARG A 389 -20.99 -18.36 8.60
C ARG A 389 -21.41 -16.91 8.43
N GLU A 390 -20.45 -16.00 8.18
CA GLU A 390 -20.72 -14.56 8.08
C GLU A 390 -21.51 -14.20 6.83
N TYR A 391 -21.21 -14.88 5.72
CA TYR A 391 -21.86 -14.62 4.43
C TYR A 391 -22.96 -15.61 4.07
N GLY A 392 -23.19 -16.65 4.86
CA GLY A 392 -24.25 -17.65 4.62
C GLY A 392 -24.09 -18.38 3.28
N VAL A 393 -22.86 -18.66 2.88
CA VAL A 393 -22.50 -19.33 1.62
C VAL A 393 -21.91 -20.70 1.90
N ALA A 394 -21.95 -21.60 0.91
CA ALA A 394 -21.32 -22.92 0.98
C ALA A 394 -20.18 -22.99 -0.03
N LEU A 395 -18.95 -22.94 0.46
CA LEU A 395 -17.73 -22.93 -0.34
C LEU A 395 -17.00 -24.29 -0.35
N GLN A 396 -17.34 -25.18 0.58
CA GLN A 396 -16.61 -26.44 0.82
C GLN A 396 -16.38 -27.25 -0.45
N ALA A 397 -17.41 -27.48 -1.27
CA ALA A 397 -17.29 -28.29 -2.50
C ALA A 397 -16.35 -27.66 -3.55
N LYS A 398 -16.33 -26.33 -3.64
CA LYS A 398 -15.40 -25.60 -4.53
C LYS A 398 -13.96 -25.68 -4.03
N VAL A 399 -13.78 -25.47 -2.72
CA VAL A 399 -12.46 -25.58 -2.07
C VAL A 399 -11.92 -27.01 -2.22
N ASP A 400 -12.71 -28.05 -2.00
CA ASP A 400 -12.27 -29.44 -2.14
C ASP A 400 -11.81 -29.75 -3.59
N ARG A 401 -12.55 -29.24 -4.59
CA ARG A 401 -12.19 -29.38 -6.01
C ARG A 401 -10.87 -28.68 -6.33
N LEU A 402 -10.71 -27.42 -5.92
CA LEU A 402 -9.49 -26.65 -6.15
C LEU A 402 -8.29 -27.21 -5.38
N SER A 403 -8.50 -27.73 -4.16
CA SER A 403 -7.46 -28.41 -3.40
C SER A 403 -7.02 -29.71 -4.06
N SER A 404 -7.98 -30.50 -4.59
CA SER A 404 -7.66 -31.72 -5.37
C SER A 404 -6.88 -31.41 -6.66
N ALA A 405 -7.07 -30.22 -7.22
CA ALA A 405 -6.33 -29.73 -8.38
C ALA A 405 -4.97 -29.10 -8.01
N GLY A 406 -4.63 -29.02 -6.71
CA GLY A 406 -3.39 -28.38 -6.24
C GLY A 406 -3.37 -26.86 -6.37
N MET A 407 -4.53 -26.22 -6.55
CA MET A 407 -4.69 -24.78 -6.67
C MET A 407 -4.92 -24.10 -5.31
N LEU A 408 -5.38 -24.86 -4.33
CA LEU A 408 -5.52 -24.41 -2.94
C LEU A 408 -4.86 -25.42 -2.01
N GLU A 409 -4.35 -24.93 -0.89
CA GLU A 409 -3.95 -25.73 0.27
C GLU A 409 -4.92 -25.48 1.41
N ARG A 410 -5.17 -26.54 2.19
CA ARG A 410 -6.02 -26.46 3.37
C ARG A 410 -5.31 -26.98 4.61
N GLU A 411 -5.32 -26.18 5.67
CA GLU A 411 -4.82 -26.55 6.99
C GLU A 411 -5.91 -26.25 8.04
N GLY A 412 -6.64 -27.29 8.46
CA GLY A 412 -7.81 -27.12 9.30
C GLY A 412 -8.93 -26.34 8.59
N GLU A 413 -9.28 -25.19 9.15
CA GLU A 413 -10.25 -24.27 8.55
C GLU A 413 -9.61 -23.17 7.68
N VAL A 414 -8.28 -23.09 7.66
CA VAL A 414 -7.57 -22.11 6.84
C VAL A 414 -7.37 -22.65 5.44
N VAL A 415 -7.73 -21.84 4.46
CA VAL A 415 -7.56 -22.11 3.03
C VAL A 415 -6.68 -21.01 2.43
N ARG A 416 -5.68 -21.39 1.66
CA ARG A 416 -4.72 -20.45 1.01
C ARG A 416 -4.32 -20.91 -0.39
N VAL A 417 -3.88 -19.97 -1.20
CA VAL A 417 -3.18 -20.27 -2.45
C VAL A 417 -1.75 -20.69 -2.09
N PRO A 418 -1.24 -21.83 -2.62
CA PRO A 418 0.16 -22.23 -2.43
C PRO A 418 1.11 -21.15 -2.92
N ALA A 419 2.23 -20.92 -2.22
CA ALA A 419 3.21 -19.90 -2.59
C ALA A 419 3.68 -20.03 -4.05
N GLY A 420 3.90 -21.25 -4.54
CA GLY A 420 4.29 -21.54 -5.94
C GLY A 420 3.16 -21.36 -6.97
N LYS A 421 1.95 -20.95 -6.56
CA LYS A 421 0.80 -20.67 -7.42
C LYS A 421 0.32 -19.21 -7.35
N MET A 422 1.06 -18.35 -6.63
CA MET A 422 0.69 -16.94 -6.48
C MET A 422 0.69 -16.19 -7.81
N SER A 423 1.57 -16.51 -8.76
CA SER A 423 1.59 -15.91 -10.10
C SER A 423 0.32 -16.16 -10.93
N VAL A 424 -0.44 -17.22 -10.62
CA VAL A 424 -1.68 -17.62 -11.31
C VAL A 424 -2.91 -17.59 -10.39
N SER A 425 -2.83 -16.89 -9.28
CA SER A 425 -3.91 -16.83 -8.27
C SER A 425 -5.24 -16.30 -8.78
N ASN A 426 -5.24 -15.48 -9.85
CA ASN A 426 -6.45 -14.98 -10.48
C ASN A 426 -7.38 -16.10 -10.96
N GLU A 427 -6.85 -17.24 -11.42
CA GLU A 427 -7.64 -18.41 -11.83
C GLU A 427 -8.42 -18.99 -10.64
N VAL A 428 -7.80 -19.00 -9.46
CA VAL A 428 -8.44 -19.46 -8.21
C VAL A 428 -9.59 -18.53 -7.83
N PHE A 429 -9.38 -17.22 -7.94
CA PHE A 429 -10.40 -16.23 -7.59
C PHE A 429 -11.62 -16.34 -8.50
N VAL A 430 -11.41 -16.43 -9.81
CA VAL A 430 -12.48 -16.60 -10.81
C VAL A 430 -13.28 -17.87 -10.53
N GLU A 431 -12.62 -18.99 -10.24
CA GLU A 431 -13.32 -20.26 -10.01
C GLU A 431 -14.09 -20.28 -8.69
N LEU A 432 -13.58 -19.66 -7.64
CA LEU A 432 -14.30 -19.55 -6.36
C LEU A 432 -15.53 -18.67 -6.47
N LEU A 433 -15.44 -17.56 -7.23
CA LEU A 433 -16.53 -16.59 -7.39
C LEU A 433 -17.57 -17.04 -8.42
N ARG A 434 -17.23 -17.96 -9.33
CA ARG A 434 -18.17 -18.49 -10.32
C ARG A 434 -19.41 -19.06 -9.63
N ASP A 435 -20.59 -18.66 -10.09
CA ASP A 435 -21.91 -19.11 -9.56
C ASP A 435 -22.24 -18.66 -8.13
N LEU A 436 -21.38 -17.90 -7.46
CA LEU A 436 -21.71 -17.31 -6.14
C LEU A 436 -22.35 -15.94 -6.28
N ILE A 437 -21.93 -15.18 -7.27
CA ILE A 437 -22.41 -13.83 -7.54
C ILE A 437 -22.94 -13.85 -8.97
N PRO A 438 -24.21 -13.47 -9.22
CA PRO A 438 -24.70 -13.26 -10.58
C PRO A 438 -23.81 -12.20 -11.23
N LEU A 439 -23.14 -12.56 -12.34
CA LEU A 439 -22.36 -11.61 -13.12
C LEU A 439 -23.25 -10.41 -13.47
N GLN A 440 -22.95 -9.25 -12.94
CA GLN A 440 -23.68 -8.04 -13.29
C GLN A 440 -23.52 -7.76 -14.79
N PRO A 441 -24.60 -7.45 -15.54
CA PRO A 441 -24.55 -7.33 -17.00
C PRO A 441 -23.69 -6.17 -17.53
N SER A 442 -23.18 -5.28 -16.70
CA SER A 442 -22.53 -4.03 -17.11
C SER A 442 -21.13 -4.18 -17.67
N GLN A 443 -20.41 -5.27 -17.39
CA GLN A 443 -19.04 -5.44 -17.92
C GLN A 443 -18.94 -6.31 -19.18
N ALA A 444 -20.01 -7.02 -19.54
CA ALA A 444 -20.04 -7.84 -20.75
C ALA A 444 -20.46 -7.07 -22.03
N THR A 445 -21.05 -5.89 -21.88
CA THR A 445 -21.59 -5.11 -23.00
C THR A 445 -20.57 -4.11 -23.56
N GLU A 446 -19.61 -3.66 -22.78
CA GLU A 446 -18.60 -2.73 -23.28
C GLU A 446 -17.55 -3.41 -24.18
N ARG A 447 -17.27 -4.70 -23.97
CA ARG A 447 -16.35 -5.46 -24.86
C ARG A 447 -16.95 -5.87 -26.20
N ARG A 448 -18.31 -5.86 -26.36
CA ARG A 448 -18.96 -6.16 -27.64
C ARG A 448 -19.23 -4.94 -28.49
N GLY A 449 -19.23 -3.74 -27.94
CA GLY A 449 -19.49 -2.50 -28.68
C GLY A 449 -18.28 -2.02 -29.50
N HIS A 450 -17.06 -2.44 -29.19
CA HIS A 450 -15.88 -2.03 -29.96
C HIS A 450 -15.60 -2.90 -31.17
N ASP A 451 -16.04 -4.16 -31.20
CA ASP A 451 -15.80 -5.08 -32.33
C ASP A 451 -16.78 -4.88 -33.51
N GLU A 452 -17.93 -4.25 -33.28
CA GLU A 452 -18.91 -4.00 -34.37
C GLU A 452 -18.71 -2.67 -35.12
N LEU A 453 -17.99 -1.70 -34.52
CA LEU A 453 -17.73 -0.40 -35.17
C LEU A 453 -16.58 -0.43 -36.20
N HIS A 454 -15.78 -1.46 -36.24
CA HIS A 454 -14.67 -1.60 -37.21
C HIS A 454 -14.97 -2.50 -38.42
N ARG A 455 -16.16 -3.17 -38.49
CA ARG A 455 -16.56 -3.98 -39.66
C ARG A 455 -17.47 -3.29 -40.70
N GLY A 456 -17.79 -2.02 -40.48
CA GLY A 456 -18.80 -1.30 -41.27
C GLY A 456 -18.30 -0.24 -42.25
N LYS A 457 -17.00 -0.11 -42.55
CA LYS A 457 -16.51 0.85 -43.56
C LYS A 457 -15.52 0.23 -44.54
N GLY A 458 -16.04 -0.54 -45.41
CA GLY A 458 -15.26 -1.06 -46.53
C GLY A 458 -16.13 -1.71 -47.60
N GLN A 459 -16.96 -0.92 -48.29
CA GLN A 459 -17.43 -1.19 -49.65
C GLN A 459 -18.48 -0.14 -50.08
N SER A 460 -18.05 0.88 -50.82
CA SER A 460 -18.76 1.41 -51.99
C SER A 460 -18.17 2.74 -52.42
N ALA A 461 -17.32 2.75 -53.41
CA ALA A 461 -17.18 3.86 -54.36
C ALA A 461 -16.53 3.31 -55.62
N GLY A 462 -17.37 2.88 -56.54
CA GLY A 462 -17.03 2.67 -57.92
C GLY A 462 -18.23 3.14 -58.74
N GLY A 463 -18.05 4.16 -59.60
CA GLY A 463 -18.99 4.44 -60.68
C GLY A 463 -19.52 5.86 -60.78
N SER A 464 -18.93 6.54 -61.73
CA SER A 464 -19.23 7.66 -62.59
C SER A 464 -18.49 8.94 -62.33
#